data_7146b4c0f1ac49dc345fee2c9c0b34cf
#
_entry.id   7146b4c0f1ac49dc345fee2c9c0b34cf
#
_cell.length_a   1.000
_cell.length_b   1.000
_cell.length_c   1.000
_cell.angle_alpha   90.00
_cell.angle_beta   90.00
_cell.angle_gamma   90.00
#
_symmetry.space_group_name_H-M   'P 1'
#
loop_
_entity.id
_entity.type
_entity.pdbx_description
1 polymer ?
#
loop_
_entity_poly.entity_id
_entity_poly.type
_entity_poly.pdbx_seq_one_letter_code
_entity_poly.pdbx_strand_id
1 'polypeptide(L)'
;MFLVDELPAWHGNRTKRLVKTPKLHLADTGLACTLLGLDADALWADRGLFGRMLETFVYQELRRHAGWRPLPTAFSHFRDKDRVEVDIVLESGTLVAGVEVKAASTVTAADFKGLRKLQAATSRAFAAGVVLYDGDAVAGFGDRFYAVPISYLWEGA
;
A
#
# COMPACT_ATOMS: atom_id res chain seq x y z
N MET A 1 21.99 -10.29 2.12
CA MET A 1 21.22 -9.33 1.32
C MET A 1 19.87 -9.97 1.02
N PHE A 2 18.81 -9.38 1.52
CA PHE A 2 17.46 -9.93 1.28
C PHE A 2 16.90 -9.27 0.02
N LEU A 3 16.66 -10.06 -1.02
CA LEU A 3 16.10 -9.59 -2.29
C LEU A 3 14.55 -9.57 -2.27
N VAL A 4 13.96 -10.23 -1.28
CA VAL A 4 12.52 -10.37 -1.15
C VAL A 4 12.12 -10.00 0.28
N ASP A 5 11.11 -9.17 0.39
CA ASP A 5 10.44 -8.79 1.64
C ASP A 5 9.09 -9.49 1.73
N GLU A 6 8.76 -10.00 2.88
CA GLU A 6 7.44 -10.54 3.20
C GLU A 6 6.56 -9.46 3.84
N LEU A 7 5.42 -9.18 3.23
CA LEU A 7 4.38 -8.33 3.79
C LEU A 7 3.31 -9.23 4.41
N PRO A 8 3.29 -9.40 5.75
CA PRO A 8 2.38 -10.32 6.43
C PRO A 8 0.92 -9.86 6.31
N ALA A 9 -0.01 -10.80 6.41
CA ALA A 9 -1.43 -10.46 6.43
C ALA A 9 -1.82 -9.80 7.76
N TRP A 10 -2.56 -8.69 7.69
CA TRP A 10 -3.15 -8.04 8.85
C TRP A 10 -4.33 -8.85 9.41
N HIS A 11 -4.42 -8.93 10.72
CA HIS A 11 -5.59 -9.44 11.42
C HIS A 11 -5.66 -8.81 12.81
N GLY A 12 -6.86 -8.46 13.30
CA GLY A 12 -7.05 -7.88 14.63
C GLY A 12 -6.50 -8.77 15.77
N ASN A 13 -6.55 -10.09 15.60
CA ASN A 13 -5.85 -11.03 16.47
C ASN A 13 -4.45 -11.34 15.90
N ARG A 14 -3.40 -10.92 16.61
CA ARG A 14 -1.99 -11.06 16.18
C ARG A 14 -1.58 -12.52 15.93
N THR A 15 -2.07 -13.48 16.71
CA THR A 15 -1.75 -14.90 16.54
C THR A 15 -2.25 -15.43 15.18
N LYS A 16 -3.39 -14.94 14.69
CA LYS A 16 -3.94 -15.34 13.38
C LYS A 16 -3.17 -14.74 12.19
N ARG A 17 -2.29 -13.76 12.40
CA ARG A 17 -1.42 -13.22 11.33
C ARG A 17 -0.40 -14.26 10.84
N LEU A 18 0.07 -15.12 11.75
CA LEU A 18 1.11 -16.12 11.46
C LEU A 18 0.68 -17.26 10.54
N VAL A 19 -0.62 -17.49 10.37
CA VAL A 19 -1.17 -18.60 9.54
C VAL A 19 -1.73 -18.14 8.20
N LYS A 20 -1.68 -16.85 7.89
CA LYS A 20 -2.15 -16.28 6.61
C LYS A 20 -0.98 -16.10 5.65
N THR A 21 -1.24 -16.33 4.36
CA THR A 21 -0.24 -16.15 3.30
C THR A 21 0.20 -14.69 3.21
N PRO A 22 1.51 -14.39 3.31
CA PRO A 22 2.03 -13.05 3.07
C PRO A 22 2.02 -12.70 1.58
N LYS A 23 2.05 -11.41 1.27
CA LYS A 23 2.48 -10.91 -0.05
C LYS A 23 4.03 -10.89 -0.09
N LEU A 24 4.59 -11.13 -1.26
CA LEU A 24 6.03 -11.03 -1.48
C LEU A 24 6.33 -9.82 -2.36
N HIS A 25 7.24 -8.99 -1.90
CA HIS A 25 7.72 -7.82 -2.63
C HIS A 25 9.21 -7.93 -2.88
N LEU A 26 9.66 -7.57 -4.07
CA LEU A 26 11.09 -7.41 -4.32
C LEU A 26 11.61 -6.16 -3.60
N ALA A 27 12.81 -6.23 -3.05
CA ALA A 27 13.41 -5.12 -2.30
C ALA A 27 13.75 -3.91 -3.19
N ASP A 28 13.84 -4.13 -4.50
CA ASP A 28 14.13 -3.09 -5.49
C ASP A 28 13.38 -3.38 -6.79
N THR A 29 12.57 -2.42 -7.24
CA THR A 29 11.76 -2.54 -8.46
C THR A 29 12.59 -2.37 -9.73
N GLY A 30 13.69 -1.62 -9.69
CA GLY A 30 14.62 -1.49 -10.82
C GLY A 30 15.32 -2.82 -11.10
N LEU A 31 15.76 -3.51 -10.03
CA LEU A 31 16.30 -4.86 -10.16
C LEU A 31 15.24 -5.84 -10.69
N ALA A 32 13.99 -5.74 -10.21
CA ALA A 32 12.89 -6.56 -10.70
C ALA A 32 12.67 -6.39 -12.21
N CYS A 33 12.60 -5.13 -12.68
CA CYS A 33 12.45 -4.81 -14.09
C CYS A 33 13.62 -5.34 -14.92
N THR A 34 14.86 -5.16 -14.43
CA THR A 34 16.06 -5.68 -15.11
C THR A 34 16.04 -7.19 -15.26
N LEU A 35 15.71 -7.92 -14.19
CA LEU A 35 15.64 -9.39 -14.20
C LEU A 35 14.53 -9.93 -15.13
N LEU A 36 13.45 -9.17 -15.29
CA LEU A 36 12.33 -9.51 -16.18
C LEU A 36 12.52 -8.99 -17.61
N GLY A 37 13.60 -8.25 -17.89
CA GLY A 37 13.85 -7.64 -19.19
C GLY A 37 12.83 -6.56 -19.57
N LEU A 38 12.31 -5.83 -18.58
CA LEU A 38 11.28 -4.80 -18.74
C LEU A 38 11.91 -3.42 -18.80
N ASP A 39 11.56 -2.68 -19.83
CA ASP A 39 11.76 -1.23 -19.93
C ASP A 39 10.47 -0.46 -19.62
N ALA A 40 10.52 0.85 -19.74
CA ALA A 40 9.37 1.72 -19.47
C ALA A 40 8.21 1.45 -20.43
N ASP A 41 8.49 1.19 -21.71
CA ASP A 41 7.47 0.95 -22.72
C ASP A 41 6.76 -0.39 -22.48
N ALA A 42 7.51 -1.44 -22.12
CA ALA A 42 6.95 -2.74 -21.75
C ALA A 42 6.06 -2.66 -20.51
N LEU A 43 6.47 -1.92 -19.48
CA LEU A 43 5.65 -1.67 -18.28
C LEU A 43 4.38 -0.87 -18.62
N TRP A 44 4.49 0.11 -19.48
CA TRP A 44 3.34 0.91 -19.90
C TRP A 44 2.33 0.10 -20.71
N ALA A 45 2.81 -0.83 -21.54
CA ALA A 45 1.97 -1.73 -22.34
C ALA A 45 1.21 -2.77 -21.48
N ASP A 46 1.83 -3.28 -20.41
CA ASP A 46 1.18 -4.20 -19.45
C ASP A 46 0.77 -3.48 -18.16
N ARG A 47 -0.43 -2.89 -18.17
CA ARG A 47 -0.97 -2.15 -17.02
C ARG A 47 -1.14 -3.01 -15.76
N GLY A 48 -1.35 -4.32 -15.92
CA GLY A 48 -1.45 -5.23 -14.79
C GLY A 48 -0.09 -5.47 -14.11
N LEU A 49 0.96 -5.64 -14.90
CA LEU A 49 2.33 -5.76 -14.40
C LEU A 49 2.81 -4.43 -13.79
N PHE A 50 2.52 -3.30 -14.48
CA PHE A 50 2.83 -1.98 -13.97
C PHE A 50 2.20 -1.74 -12.59
N GLY A 51 0.91 -2.09 -12.40
CA GLY A 51 0.25 -1.95 -11.10
C GLY A 51 0.94 -2.73 -9.98
N ARG A 52 1.38 -3.96 -10.25
CA ARG A 52 2.13 -4.78 -9.27
C ARG A 52 3.52 -4.20 -8.94
N MET A 53 4.22 -3.66 -9.95
CA MET A 53 5.51 -2.99 -9.74
C MET A 53 5.32 -1.69 -8.95
N LEU A 54 4.26 -0.93 -9.23
CA LEU A 54 3.93 0.30 -8.53
C LEU A 54 3.57 0.03 -7.06
N GLU A 55 2.79 -1.02 -6.77
CA GLU A 55 2.50 -1.45 -5.40
C GLU A 55 3.80 -1.77 -4.64
N THR A 56 4.71 -2.53 -5.25
CA THR A 56 6.01 -2.85 -4.66
C THR A 56 6.85 -1.60 -4.43
N PHE A 57 6.90 -0.70 -5.41
CA PHE A 57 7.62 0.58 -5.30
C PHE A 57 7.10 1.42 -4.14
N VAL A 58 5.78 1.64 -4.07
CA VAL A 58 5.14 2.40 -2.98
C VAL A 58 5.40 1.76 -1.62
N TYR A 59 5.31 0.44 -1.52
CA TYR A 59 5.61 -0.28 -0.28
C TYR A 59 7.04 -0.02 0.19
N GLN A 60 8.02 -0.08 -0.70
CA GLN A 60 9.43 0.18 -0.37
C GLN A 60 9.66 1.65 0.03
N GLU A 61 9.04 2.61 -0.67
CA GLU A 61 9.14 4.03 -0.29
C GLU A 61 8.54 4.29 1.11
N LEU A 62 7.35 3.78 1.38
CA LEU A 62 6.73 3.92 2.71
C LEU A 62 7.60 3.31 3.82
N ARG A 63 8.27 2.17 3.57
CA ARG A 63 9.21 1.58 4.52
C ARG A 63 10.43 2.48 4.76
N ARG A 64 10.98 3.09 3.71
CA ARG A 64 12.11 4.03 3.84
C ARG A 64 11.69 5.23 4.69
N HIS A 65 10.53 5.83 4.41
CA HIS A 65 9.99 6.94 5.22
C HIS A 65 9.75 6.54 6.68
N ALA A 66 9.23 5.35 6.93
CA ALA A 66 9.00 4.86 8.29
C ALA A 66 10.32 4.66 9.06
N GLY A 67 11.41 4.31 8.37
CA GLY A 67 12.73 4.14 8.96
C GLY A 67 13.33 5.43 9.56
N TRP A 68 12.86 6.60 9.15
CA TRP A 68 13.27 7.90 9.68
C TRP A 68 12.42 8.37 10.88
N ARG A 69 11.37 7.62 11.23
CA ARG A 69 10.48 8.00 12.33
C ARG A 69 10.94 7.41 13.67
N PRO A 70 10.77 8.16 14.79
CA PRO A 70 11.17 7.68 16.11
C PRO A 70 10.32 6.51 16.62
N LEU A 71 9.06 6.38 16.16
CA LEU A 71 8.18 5.28 16.53
C LEU A 71 8.22 4.19 15.45
N PRO A 72 8.41 2.92 15.83
CA PRO A 72 8.41 1.82 14.89
C PRO A 72 7.04 1.70 14.22
N THR A 73 7.06 1.45 12.91
CA THR A 73 5.87 1.18 12.11
C THR A 73 5.89 -0.26 11.62
N ALA A 74 4.84 -1.02 11.93
CA ALA A 74 4.66 -2.36 11.37
C ALA A 74 3.86 -2.26 10.07
N PHE A 75 4.26 -3.07 9.08
CA PHE A 75 3.63 -3.16 7.78
C PHE A 75 2.94 -4.50 7.61
N SER A 76 1.76 -4.49 6.98
CA SER A 76 1.00 -5.68 6.63
C SER A 76 0.08 -5.38 5.44
N HIS A 77 -0.57 -6.39 4.86
CA HIS A 77 -1.67 -6.20 3.93
C HIS A 77 -2.99 -6.67 4.56
N PHE A 78 -4.11 -6.12 4.13
CA PHE A 78 -5.43 -6.57 4.59
C PHE A 78 -6.15 -7.34 3.49
N ARG A 79 -6.75 -8.48 3.85
CA ARG A 79 -7.65 -9.23 2.98
C ARG A 79 -8.73 -9.88 3.81
N ASP A 80 -9.99 -9.60 3.48
CA ASP A 80 -11.13 -10.20 4.16
C ASP A 80 -11.58 -11.53 3.49
N LYS A 81 -12.62 -12.13 4.06
CA LYS A 81 -13.23 -13.37 3.54
C LYS A 81 -13.87 -13.19 2.15
N ASP A 82 -14.31 -11.99 1.81
CA ASP A 82 -14.94 -11.63 0.54
C ASP A 82 -13.90 -11.21 -0.51
N ARG A 83 -12.60 -11.45 -0.25
CA ARG A 83 -11.45 -11.09 -1.08
C ARG A 83 -11.32 -9.60 -1.34
N VAL A 84 -11.88 -8.75 -0.46
CA VAL A 84 -11.62 -7.32 -0.50
C VAL A 84 -10.28 -7.05 0.19
N GLU A 85 -9.42 -6.32 -0.49
CA GLU A 85 -8.02 -6.11 -0.07
C GLU A 85 -7.75 -4.64 0.24
N VAL A 86 -6.70 -4.42 1.04
CA VAL A 86 -5.95 -3.17 1.14
C VAL A 86 -4.47 -3.54 0.96
N ASP A 87 -3.80 -2.89 0.03
CA ASP A 87 -2.45 -3.25 -0.36
C ASP A 87 -1.47 -3.16 0.78
N ILE A 88 -1.50 -2.05 1.52
CA ILE A 88 -0.56 -1.79 2.61
C ILE A 88 -1.33 -1.27 3.82
N VAL A 89 -1.11 -1.88 4.96
CA VAL A 89 -1.61 -1.43 6.27
C VAL A 89 -0.42 -1.06 7.13
N LEU A 90 -0.44 0.14 7.70
CA LEU A 90 0.57 0.66 8.60
C LEU A 90 0.01 0.68 10.03
N GLU A 91 0.77 0.16 10.97
CA GLU A 91 0.45 0.22 12.41
C GLU A 91 1.58 0.91 13.15
N SER A 92 1.26 2.01 13.84
CA SER A 92 2.21 2.74 14.70
C SER A 92 1.55 3.06 16.03
N GLY A 93 2.07 2.49 17.11
CA GLY A 93 1.43 2.55 18.42
C GLY A 93 0.04 1.90 18.39
N THR A 94 -1.01 2.68 18.65
CA THR A 94 -2.42 2.24 18.60
C THR A 94 -3.14 2.63 17.32
N LEU A 95 -2.47 3.33 16.41
CA LEU A 95 -3.06 3.85 15.18
C LEU A 95 -2.84 2.90 14.01
N VAL A 96 -3.85 2.83 13.14
CA VAL A 96 -3.84 2.03 11.92
C VAL A 96 -4.21 2.93 10.74
N ALA A 97 -3.39 2.91 9.70
CA ALA A 97 -3.70 3.53 8.42
C ALA A 97 -3.69 2.49 7.30
N GLY A 98 -4.50 2.69 6.27
CA GLY A 98 -4.51 1.87 5.08
C GLY A 98 -4.09 2.66 3.85
N VAL A 99 -3.35 2.03 2.96
CA VAL A 99 -2.93 2.57 1.67
C VAL A 99 -3.33 1.59 0.57
N GLU A 100 -4.01 2.11 -0.42
CA GLU A 100 -4.33 1.44 -1.69
C GLU A 100 -3.51 2.10 -2.78
N VAL A 101 -2.97 1.34 -3.72
CA VAL A 101 -2.14 1.85 -4.81
C VAL A 101 -2.88 1.69 -6.13
N LYS A 102 -3.00 2.77 -6.88
CA LYS A 102 -3.76 2.79 -8.12
C LYS A 102 -2.97 3.37 -9.29
N ALA A 103 -2.64 2.53 -10.25
CA ALA A 103 -1.96 2.92 -11.49
C ALA A 103 -2.94 3.57 -12.49
N ALA A 104 -3.67 4.60 -12.08
CA ALA A 104 -4.61 5.36 -12.91
C ALA A 104 -4.65 6.81 -12.46
N SER A 105 -4.98 7.72 -13.37
CA SER A 105 -5.06 9.17 -13.13
C SER A 105 -6.37 9.61 -12.46
N THR A 106 -7.31 8.72 -12.26
CA THR A 106 -8.61 9.03 -11.65
C THR A 106 -8.93 8.08 -10.51
N VAL A 107 -9.52 8.63 -9.44
CA VAL A 107 -9.97 7.90 -8.24
C VAL A 107 -11.46 8.10 -8.07
N THR A 108 -12.15 7.03 -7.69
CA THR A 108 -13.59 7.01 -7.43
C THR A 108 -13.89 6.52 -6.02
N ALA A 109 -15.11 6.70 -5.54
CA ALA A 109 -15.54 6.20 -4.23
C ALA A 109 -15.42 4.67 -4.09
N ALA A 110 -15.45 3.93 -5.22
CA ALA A 110 -15.30 2.48 -5.24
C ALA A 110 -13.89 2.03 -4.85
N ASP A 111 -12.87 2.84 -5.13
CA ASP A 111 -11.46 2.55 -4.83
C ASP A 111 -11.18 2.52 -3.31
N PHE A 112 -12.08 3.10 -2.50
CA PHE A 112 -12.00 3.09 -1.04
C PHE A 112 -12.70 1.91 -0.38
N LYS A 113 -13.23 0.95 -1.13
CA LYS A 113 -14.00 -0.18 -0.57
C LYS A 113 -13.19 -0.99 0.46
N GLY A 114 -11.95 -1.30 0.15
CA GLY A 114 -11.04 -2.02 1.05
C GLY A 114 -10.74 -1.21 2.31
N LEU A 115 -10.41 0.06 2.12
CA LEU A 115 -10.09 0.98 3.21
C LEU A 115 -11.27 1.19 4.17
N ARG A 116 -12.51 1.24 3.67
CA ARG A 116 -13.72 1.30 4.53
C ARG A 116 -13.92 0.02 5.34
N LYS A 117 -13.61 -1.15 4.78
CA LYS A 117 -13.63 -2.42 5.52
C LYS A 117 -12.55 -2.46 6.59
N LEU A 118 -11.35 -1.96 6.29
CA LEU A 118 -10.29 -1.82 7.28
C LEU A 118 -10.70 -0.87 8.41
N GLN A 119 -11.32 0.27 8.09
CA GLN A 119 -11.87 1.20 9.09
C GLN A 119 -12.88 0.49 10.01
N ALA A 120 -13.82 -0.26 9.45
CA ALA A 120 -14.79 -1.01 10.24
C ALA A 120 -14.13 -2.07 11.14
N ALA A 121 -13.07 -2.72 10.67
CA ALA A 121 -12.33 -3.73 11.41
C ALA A 121 -11.44 -3.16 12.54
N THR A 122 -10.98 -1.92 12.39
CA THR A 122 -10.06 -1.26 13.34
C THR A 122 -10.74 -0.20 14.23
N SER A 123 -11.94 0.24 13.86
CA SER A 123 -12.77 1.19 14.61
C SER A 123 -12.01 2.45 15.05
N ARG A 124 -11.82 2.63 16.36
CA ARG A 124 -11.18 3.82 16.94
C ARG A 124 -9.68 3.93 16.61
N ALA A 125 -9.04 2.82 16.27
CA ALA A 125 -7.63 2.79 15.89
C ALA A 125 -7.41 3.34 14.47
N PHE A 126 -8.45 3.41 13.63
CA PHE A 126 -8.31 3.89 12.25
C PHE A 126 -7.93 5.38 12.20
N ALA A 127 -6.76 5.66 11.67
CA ALA A 127 -6.24 7.01 11.51
C ALA A 127 -6.63 7.62 10.16
N ALA A 128 -6.34 6.90 9.06
CA ALA A 128 -6.62 7.35 7.69
C ALA A 128 -6.66 6.19 6.70
N GLY A 129 -7.37 6.38 5.59
CA GLY A 129 -7.30 5.56 4.39
C GLY A 129 -6.89 6.42 3.19
N VAL A 130 -5.82 6.04 2.53
CA VAL A 130 -5.25 6.79 1.41
C VAL A 130 -5.25 5.93 0.16
N VAL A 131 -5.73 6.47 -0.95
CA VAL A 131 -5.48 5.94 -2.28
C VAL A 131 -4.34 6.75 -2.88
N LEU A 132 -3.17 6.12 -3.04
CA LEU A 132 -2.05 6.69 -3.79
C LEU A 132 -2.25 6.42 -5.27
N TYR A 133 -2.24 7.46 -6.11
CA TYR A 133 -2.64 7.36 -7.51
C TYR A 133 -1.78 8.21 -8.44
N ASP A 134 -1.84 7.92 -9.73
CA ASP A 134 -1.09 8.60 -10.79
C ASP A 134 -1.87 9.84 -11.30
N GLY A 135 -2.08 10.81 -10.42
CA GLY A 135 -2.74 12.09 -10.74
C GLY A 135 -2.07 13.24 -10.02
N ASP A 136 -2.65 14.45 -10.15
CA ASP A 136 -1.96 15.71 -9.78
C ASP A 136 -2.59 16.41 -8.58
N ALA A 137 -3.75 15.94 -8.06
CA ALA A 137 -4.48 16.66 -7.04
C ALA A 137 -4.80 15.81 -5.81
N VAL A 138 -4.72 16.43 -4.64
CA VAL A 138 -5.23 15.82 -3.40
C VAL A 138 -6.73 16.05 -3.33
N ALA A 139 -7.48 14.98 -3.06
CA ALA A 139 -8.95 15.04 -2.91
C ALA A 139 -9.43 14.25 -1.70
N GLY A 140 -10.44 14.79 -0.99
CA GLY A 140 -11.12 14.12 0.11
C GLY A 140 -12.29 13.27 -0.39
N PHE A 141 -12.43 12.04 0.17
CA PHE A 141 -13.50 11.09 -0.15
C PHE A 141 -14.35 10.71 1.08
N GLY A 142 -14.46 11.62 2.03
CA GLY A 142 -15.17 11.46 3.29
C GLY A 142 -14.26 11.58 4.50
N ASP A 143 -14.77 11.24 5.71
CA ASP A 143 -14.00 11.36 6.93
C ASP A 143 -12.79 10.40 6.91
N ARG A 144 -11.58 10.99 6.96
CA ARG A 144 -10.27 10.29 6.97
C ARG A 144 -9.94 9.51 5.67
N PHE A 145 -10.61 9.78 4.54
CA PHE A 145 -10.28 9.16 3.26
C PHE A 145 -9.78 10.20 2.27
N TYR A 146 -8.62 9.93 1.66
CA TYR A 146 -7.94 10.86 0.77
C TYR A 146 -7.41 10.13 -0.45
N ALA A 147 -7.57 10.75 -1.63
CA ALA A 147 -6.77 10.43 -2.80
C ALA A 147 -5.57 11.39 -2.81
N VAL A 148 -4.37 10.85 -2.96
CA VAL A 148 -3.12 11.61 -2.91
C VAL A 148 -2.24 11.17 -4.08
N PRO A 149 -1.65 12.11 -4.86
CA PRO A 149 -0.69 11.76 -5.88
C PRO A 149 0.50 10.98 -5.31
N ILE A 150 0.98 9.98 -6.04
CA ILE A 150 2.16 9.19 -5.65
C ILE A 150 3.39 10.08 -5.51
N SER A 151 3.49 11.17 -6.30
CA SER A 151 4.58 12.15 -6.24
C SER A 151 4.79 12.76 -4.85
N TYR A 152 3.74 12.84 -4.04
CA TYR A 152 3.83 13.33 -2.66
C TYR A 152 4.70 12.47 -1.74
N LEU A 153 5.07 11.26 -2.14
CA LEU A 153 6.02 10.46 -1.37
C LEU A 153 7.42 11.09 -1.31
N TRP A 154 7.76 11.99 -2.24
CA TRP A 154 9.08 12.67 -2.28
C TRP A 154 9.01 14.19 -2.45
N GLU A 155 7.86 14.78 -2.77
CA GLU A 155 7.69 16.23 -2.90
C GLU A 155 7.27 16.93 -1.61
N GLY A 156 6.82 16.19 -0.60
CA GLY A 156 6.24 16.71 0.65
C GLY A 156 7.11 16.58 1.90
N ALA A 157 8.42 16.38 1.77
CA ALA A 157 9.34 16.25 2.90
C ALA A 157 10.02 17.57 3.28
#